data_9dfc5e0a9aa88542fe2a57f82bb704f6
#
_entry.id   9dfc5e0a9aa88542fe2a57f82bb704f6
#
_cell.length_a   1.000
_cell.length_b   1.000
_cell.length_c   1.000
_cell.angle_alpha   90.00
_cell.angle_beta   90.00
_cell.angle_gamma   90.00
#
_symmetry.space_group_name_H-M   'P 1'
#
loop_
_entity.id
_entity.type
_entity.pdbx_description
1 polymer ?
#
loop_
_entity_poly.entity_id
_entity_poly.type
_entity_poly.pdbx_seq_one_letter_code
_entity_poly.pdbx_strand_id
1 'polypeptide(L)'
;MREKKYKKRNQKNKKNKSFENKKDLKKHEEEKIKKIEEKEEKELRYLKKVLKDYEFNFQEILQLLEWSPKKRKIYKTLLNHWEEKGEIFLKRNGKYTLPEKEGFLRGEISIGNGNFGFLDILGEHSVFIPGAYLNTAMNGDTVLVRILKESSSSKKREGEVVNVIKRNREIIVGIFEHNLSFGFVRPKNSTSDIYIPKKFIKGAKTGDLVAVKIDFWGDDARKPEGEIVSVLGNPQDTEVLISSLLLNEGIEEKFPNEVLKELDKIDEDFTDELSNRKDLRNLDIITIDGADAKDLDDAVYVEKKEDRYKLIVSIADVSHYVGENTALDSEALKRGNSIYLVDRVIPMLPRKLSNNLVRLIQTKIN
;
A
#
# COMPACT_ATOMS: atom_id res chain seq x y z
N MET A 1 -41.34 27.68 -25.61
CA MET A 1 -40.54 27.47 -24.42
C MET A 1 -40.73 26.08 -23.71
N ARG A 2 -41.93 25.50 -23.70
CA ARG A 2 -42.22 24.19 -23.06
C ARG A 2 -41.55 22.99 -23.73
N GLU A 3 -41.49 22.94 -25.06
CA GLU A 3 -40.85 21.80 -25.77
C GLU A 3 -39.32 21.68 -25.62
N LYS A 4 -38.59 22.81 -25.49
CA LYS A 4 -37.15 22.80 -25.21
C LYS A 4 -36.81 22.28 -23.81
N LYS A 5 -37.67 22.49 -22.81
CA LYS A 5 -37.52 21.94 -21.45
C LYS A 5 -37.77 20.43 -21.43
N TYR A 6 -38.73 19.93 -22.23
CA TYR A 6 -39.04 18.48 -22.27
C TYR A 6 -37.92 17.69 -22.98
N LYS A 7 -37.33 18.20 -24.05
CA LYS A 7 -36.18 17.57 -24.74
C LYS A 7 -34.91 17.53 -23.84
N LYS A 8 -34.63 18.61 -23.08
CA LYS A 8 -33.49 18.62 -22.11
C LYS A 8 -33.68 17.64 -20.98
N ARG A 9 -34.89 17.46 -20.48
CA ARG A 9 -35.21 16.51 -19.37
C ARG A 9 -35.06 15.05 -19.82
N ASN A 10 -35.48 14.74 -21.04
CA ASN A 10 -35.33 13.40 -21.62
C ASN A 10 -33.87 13.05 -21.98
N GLN A 11 -33.05 14.04 -22.39
CA GLN A 11 -31.62 13.83 -22.61
C GLN A 11 -30.86 13.63 -21.30
N LYS A 12 -31.24 14.31 -20.22
CA LYS A 12 -30.65 14.13 -18.90
C LYS A 12 -30.99 12.76 -18.31
N ASN A 13 -32.24 12.30 -18.47
CA ASN A 13 -32.67 10.97 -18.05
C ASN A 13 -32.02 9.82 -18.86
N LYS A 14 -31.77 10.01 -20.17
CA LYS A 14 -31.03 9.02 -20.97
C LYS A 14 -29.55 8.96 -20.59
N LYS A 15 -28.93 10.11 -20.28
CA LYS A 15 -27.53 10.13 -19.78
C LYS A 15 -27.41 9.47 -18.40
N ASN A 16 -28.33 9.73 -17.48
CA ASN A 16 -28.31 9.10 -16.15
C ASN A 16 -28.51 7.58 -16.24
N LYS A 17 -29.47 7.08 -17.03
CA LYS A 17 -29.64 5.63 -17.26
C LYS A 17 -28.41 4.98 -17.90
N SER A 18 -27.70 5.68 -18.80
CA SER A 18 -26.47 5.13 -19.39
C SER A 18 -25.28 5.14 -18.41
N PHE A 19 -25.26 6.03 -17.43
CA PHE A 19 -24.26 6.06 -16.34
C PHE A 19 -24.53 4.98 -15.29
N GLU A 20 -25.80 4.77 -14.93
CA GLU A 20 -26.21 3.68 -14.02
C GLU A 20 -25.88 2.32 -14.63
N ASN A 21 -26.27 2.08 -15.89
CA ASN A 21 -25.93 0.82 -16.56
C ASN A 21 -24.41 0.57 -16.66
N LYS A 22 -23.58 1.61 -16.83
CA LYS A 22 -22.11 1.45 -16.84
C LYS A 22 -21.55 1.14 -15.44
N LYS A 23 -22.13 1.70 -14.39
CA LYS A 23 -21.75 1.40 -13.00
C LYS A 23 -22.10 -0.04 -12.63
N ASP A 24 -23.30 -0.48 -13.01
CA ASP A 24 -23.75 -1.84 -12.72
C ASP A 24 -22.96 -2.89 -13.51
N LEU A 25 -22.59 -2.60 -14.76
CA LEU A 25 -21.71 -3.47 -15.55
C LEU A 25 -20.31 -3.58 -14.94
N LYS A 26 -19.73 -2.46 -14.50
CA LYS A 26 -18.41 -2.44 -13.87
C LYS A 26 -18.42 -3.21 -12.53
N LYS A 27 -19.43 -3.00 -11.70
CA LYS A 27 -19.63 -3.75 -10.45
C LYS A 27 -19.79 -5.25 -10.68
N HIS A 28 -20.52 -5.63 -11.72
CA HIS A 28 -20.70 -7.04 -12.08
C HIS A 28 -19.42 -7.70 -12.63
N GLU A 29 -18.57 -6.94 -13.34
CA GLU A 29 -17.25 -7.38 -13.76
C GLU A 29 -16.30 -7.54 -12.55
N GLU A 30 -16.28 -6.57 -11.65
CA GLU A 30 -15.50 -6.63 -10.39
C GLU A 30 -15.90 -7.83 -9.52
N GLU A 31 -17.21 -8.09 -9.37
CA GLU A 31 -17.71 -9.27 -8.65
C GLU A 31 -17.32 -10.59 -9.33
N LYS A 32 -17.27 -10.64 -10.67
CA LYS A 32 -16.79 -11.81 -11.40
C LYS A 32 -15.31 -12.04 -11.20
N ILE A 33 -14.50 -10.98 -11.28
CA ILE A 33 -13.05 -11.04 -11.05
C ILE A 33 -12.80 -11.55 -9.64
N LYS A 34 -13.44 -10.96 -8.63
CA LYS A 34 -13.31 -11.39 -7.23
C LYS A 34 -13.64 -12.87 -7.00
N LYS A 35 -14.71 -13.37 -7.65
CA LYS A 35 -15.06 -14.81 -7.55
C LYS A 35 -14.02 -15.71 -8.21
N ILE A 36 -13.38 -15.25 -9.28
CA ILE A 36 -12.30 -16.00 -9.95
C ILE A 36 -11.09 -16.05 -9.02
N GLU A 37 -10.68 -14.90 -8.46
CA GLU A 37 -9.55 -14.79 -7.52
C GLU A 37 -9.76 -15.65 -6.27
N GLU A 38 -10.96 -15.61 -5.67
CA GLU A 38 -11.31 -16.45 -4.51
C GLU A 38 -11.24 -17.95 -4.82
N LYS A 39 -11.62 -18.34 -6.04
CA LYS A 39 -11.52 -19.72 -6.48
C LYS A 39 -10.06 -20.14 -6.66
N GLU A 40 -9.26 -19.33 -7.36
CA GLU A 40 -7.84 -19.58 -7.60
C GLU A 40 -7.08 -19.67 -6.27
N GLU A 41 -7.40 -18.82 -5.30
CA GLU A 41 -6.77 -18.84 -3.97
C GLU A 41 -7.11 -20.14 -3.22
N LYS A 42 -8.35 -20.64 -3.30
CA LYS A 42 -8.75 -21.91 -2.69
C LYS A 42 -8.03 -23.10 -3.34
N GLU A 43 -7.94 -23.11 -4.66
CA GLU A 43 -7.23 -24.14 -5.44
C GLU A 43 -5.74 -24.15 -5.09
N LEU A 44 -5.11 -22.98 -5.04
CA LEU A 44 -3.70 -22.84 -4.63
C LEU A 44 -3.48 -23.32 -3.20
N ARG A 45 -4.33 -22.91 -2.26
CA ARG A 45 -4.23 -23.33 -0.85
C ARG A 45 -4.34 -24.84 -0.69
N TYR A 46 -5.25 -25.47 -1.42
CA TYR A 46 -5.39 -26.91 -1.44
C TYR A 46 -4.17 -27.61 -2.06
N LEU A 47 -3.70 -27.13 -3.22
CA LEU A 47 -2.51 -27.66 -3.87
C LEU A 47 -1.28 -27.56 -2.95
N LYS A 48 -1.04 -26.42 -2.33
CA LYS A 48 0.06 -26.24 -1.37
C LYS A 48 -0.02 -27.20 -0.18
N LYS A 49 -1.23 -27.47 0.33
CA LYS A 49 -1.43 -28.45 1.41
C LYS A 49 -0.97 -29.84 0.99
N VAL A 50 -1.28 -30.28 -0.22
CA VAL A 50 -0.93 -31.63 -0.72
C VAL A 50 0.54 -31.69 -1.14
N LEU A 51 1.11 -30.59 -1.67
CA LEU A 51 2.53 -30.48 -2.00
C LEU A 51 3.47 -30.55 -0.78
N LYS A 52 2.95 -30.41 0.44
CA LYS A 52 3.75 -30.65 1.66
C LYS A 52 4.26 -32.09 1.73
N ASP A 53 3.48 -33.04 1.27
CA ASP A 53 3.79 -34.46 1.40
C ASP A 53 4.18 -35.10 0.09
N TYR A 54 3.65 -34.61 -1.04
CA TYR A 54 3.81 -35.21 -2.37
C TYR A 54 4.33 -34.20 -3.41
N GLU A 55 4.80 -34.74 -4.53
CA GLU A 55 5.18 -33.98 -5.73
C GLU A 55 4.31 -34.43 -6.90
N PHE A 56 3.82 -33.52 -7.71
CA PHE A 56 2.90 -33.82 -8.80
C PHE A 56 3.39 -33.26 -10.12
N ASN A 57 3.26 -34.02 -11.20
CA ASN A 57 3.37 -33.48 -12.53
C ASN A 57 2.09 -32.75 -12.94
N PHE A 58 2.11 -32.06 -14.07
CA PHE A 58 0.97 -31.29 -14.56
C PHE A 58 -0.32 -32.11 -14.75
N GLN A 59 -0.24 -33.36 -15.19
CA GLN A 59 -1.40 -34.19 -15.40
C GLN A 59 -2.04 -34.64 -14.08
N GLU A 60 -1.22 -34.95 -13.11
CA GLU A 60 -1.66 -35.28 -11.75
C GLU A 60 -2.34 -34.09 -11.07
N ILE A 61 -1.83 -32.82 -11.27
CA ILE A 61 -2.48 -31.61 -10.78
C ILE A 61 -3.83 -31.39 -11.46
N LEU A 62 -3.95 -31.64 -12.79
CA LEU A 62 -5.24 -31.54 -13.48
C LEU A 62 -6.28 -32.47 -12.85
N GLN A 63 -5.88 -33.66 -12.48
CA GLN A 63 -6.77 -34.63 -11.81
C GLN A 63 -7.08 -34.20 -10.38
N LEU A 64 -6.06 -33.80 -9.62
CA LEU A 64 -6.17 -33.38 -8.21
C LEU A 64 -7.15 -32.21 -8.02
N LEU A 65 -7.09 -31.22 -8.93
CA LEU A 65 -7.90 -29.99 -8.88
C LEU A 65 -9.18 -30.10 -9.73
N GLU A 66 -9.47 -31.30 -10.27
CA GLU A 66 -10.61 -31.54 -11.16
C GLU A 66 -10.69 -30.55 -12.34
N TRP A 67 -9.52 -30.18 -12.85
CA TRP A 67 -9.42 -29.23 -13.95
C TRP A 67 -9.72 -29.87 -15.30
N SER A 68 -10.57 -29.21 -16.09
CA SER A 68 -10.96 -29.71 -17.42
C SER A 68 -9.78 -29.78 -18.39
N PRO A 69 -9.46 -30.93 -18.99
CA PRO A 69 -8.37 -31.06 -19.97
C PRO A 69 -8.49 -30.09 -21.17
N LYS A 70 -9.72 -29.68 -21.51
CA LYS A 70 -9.97 -28.72 -22.60
C LYS A 70 -9.37 -27.33 -22.35
N LYS A 71 -9.14 -26.95 -21.09
CA LYS A 71 -8.57 -25.67 -20.66
C LYS A 71 -7.09 -25.76 -20.27
N ARG A 72 -6.38 -26.81 -20.71
CA ARG A 72 -4.99 -27.09 -20.36
C ARG A 72 -4.04 -25.89 -20.47
N LYS A 73 -4.18 -25.06 -21.52
CA LYS A 73 -3.34 -23.86 -21.70
C LYS A 73 -3.54 -22.84 -20.58
N ILE A 74 -4.79 -22.60 -20.17
CA ILE A 74 -5.14 -21.65 -19.11
C ILE A 74 -4.52 -22.12 -17.78
N TYR A 75 -4.67 -23.40 -17.44
CA TYR A 75 -4.13 -23.94 -16.20
C TYR A 75 -2.60 -23.97 -16.17
N LYS A 76 -1.96 -24.16 -17.33
CA LYS A 76 -0.50 -24.05 -17.42
C LYS A 76 -0.05 -22.59 -17.17
N THR A 77 -0.75 -21.60 -17.71
CA THR A 77 -0.49 -20.19 -17.42
C THR A 77 -0.70 -19.87 -15.95
N LEU A 78 -1.73 -20.42 -15.31
CA LEU A 78 -1.99 -20.24 -13.88
C LEU A 78 -0.88 -20.85 -13.01
N LEU A 79 -0.42 -22.07 -13.32
CA LEU A 79 0.70 -22.68 -12.60
C LEU A 79 2.00 -21.89 -12.78
N ASN A 80 2.29 -21.38 -13.98
CA ASN A 80 3.44 -20.50 -14.21
C ASN A 80 3.31 -19.22 -13.38
N HIS A 81 2.14 -18.63 -13.29
CA HIS A 81 1.90 -17.45 -12.45
C HIS A 81 2.12 -17.75 -10.96
N TRP A 82 1.70 -18.90 -10.45
CA TRP A 82 1.98 -19.31 -9.09
C TRP A 82 3.46 -19.61 -8.85
N GLU A 83 4.17 -20.13 -9.86
CA GLU A 83 5.62 -20.30 -9.81
C GLU A 83 6.35 -18.97 -9.79
N GLU A 84 5.98 -18.02 -10.67
CA GLU A 84 6.51 -16.65 -10.69
C GLU A 84 6.29 -15.93 -9.35
N LYS A 85 5.16 -16.19 -8.69
CA LYS A 85 4.88 -15.69 -7.33
C LYS A 85 5.59 -16.49 -6.22
N GLY A 86 6.41 -17.47 -6.56
CA GLY A 86 7.10 -18.31 -5.57
C GLY A 86 6.17 -19.11 -4.65
N GLU A 87 4.95 -19.38 -5.10
CA GLU A 87 3.99 -20.18 -4.34
C GLU A 87 4.20 -21.70 -4.53
N ILE A 88 4.68 -22.07 -5.71
CA ILE A 88 5.06 -23.43 -6.08
C ILE A 88 6.38 -23.38 -6.86
N PHE A 89 7.03 -24.52 -7.04
CA PHE A 89 8.29 -24.63 -7.76
C PHE A 89 8.26 -25.83 -8.73
N LEU A 90 8.64 -25.60 -10.01
CA LEU A 90 8.74 -26.65 -11.02
C LEU A 90 10.17 -27.21 -11.07
N LYS A 91 10.33 -28.46 -10.68
CA LYS A 91 11.61 -29.18 -10.73
C LYS A 91 12.01 -29.55 -12.17
N ARG A 92 13.28 -29.79 -12.40
CA ARG A 92 13.82 -30.25 -13.71
C ARG A 92 13.17 -31.56 -14.22
N ASN A 93 12.69 -32.41 -13.32
CA ASN A 93 11.98 -33.64 -13.65
C ASN A 93 10.51 -33.43 -14.07
N GLY A 94 10.04 -32.18 -14.17
CA GLY A 94 8.67 -31.83 -14.54
C GLY A 94 7.64 -31.97 -13.44
N LYS A 95 8.05 -32.17 -12.19
CA LYS A 95 7.16 -32.20 -11.02
C LYS A 95 7.14 -30.88 -10.28
N TYR A 96 5.97 -30.50 -9.79
CA TYR A 96 5.78 -29.34 -8.91
C TYR A 96 5.93 -29.76 -7.45
N THR A 97 6.53 -28.87 -6.68
CA THR A 97 6.75 -29.01 -5.23
C THR A 97 6.64 -27.63 -4.57
N LEU A 98 6.81 -27.55 -3.24
CA LEU A 98 6.94 -26.27 -2.54
C LEU A 98 8.38 -25.75 -2.64
N PRO A 99 8.58 -24.43 -2.82
CA PRO A 99 9.92 -23.83 -2.87
C PRO A 99 10.77 -24.19 -1.65
N GLU A 100 10.18 -24.21 -0.45
CA GLU A 100 10.87 -24.49 0.81
C GLU A 100 11.49 -25.92 0.84
N LYS A 101 10.91 -26.88 0.15
CA LYS A 101 11.44 -28.26 0.05
C LYS A 101 12.70 -28.33 -0.82
N GLU A 102 12.89 -27.34 -1.68
CA GLU A 102 14.09 -27.21 -2.55
C GLU A 102 15.11 -26.20 -1.97
N GLY A 103 14.95 -25.79 -0.71
CA GLY A 103 15.88 -24.89 -0.04
C GLY A 103 15.71 -23.42 -0.40
N PHE A 104 14.54 -23.04 -0.95
CA PHE A 104 14.22 -21.63 -1.17
C PHE A 104 13.48 -21.07 0.05
N LEU A 105 13.78 -19.81 0.37
CA LEU A 105 13.12 -19.05 1.42
C LEU A 105 12.46 -17.81 0.82
N ARG A 106 11.28 -17.49 1.34
CA ARG A 106 10.51 -16.30 0.95
C ARG A 106 10.48 -15.33 2.11
N GLY A 107 10.75 -14.06 1.85
CA GLY A 107 10.68 -13.00 2.86
C GLY A 107 10.85 -11.63 2.25
N GLU A 108 10.86 -10.62 3.11
CA GLU A 108 11.16 -9.24 2.74
C GLU A 108 12.67 -9.01 2.81
N ILE A 109 13.23 -8.30 1.81
CA ILE A 109 14.65 -7.98 1.78
C ILE A 109 14.90 -6.57 2.30
N SER A 110 15.76 -6.44 3.30
CA SER A 110 16.32 -5.19 3.80
C SER A 110 17.66 -4.94 3.12
N ILE A 111 17.80 -3.84 2.38
CA ILE A 111 19.07 -3.44 1.73
C ILE A 111 19.59 -2.18 2.42
N GLY A 112 20.79 -2.30 3.01
CA GLY A 112 21.48 -1.19 3.64
C GLY A 112 22.45 -0.44 2.70
N ASN A 113 23.17 0.55 3.24
CA ASN A 113 24.11 1.39 2.47
C ASN A 113 25.39 0.66 1.99
N GLY A 114 25.56 -0.63 2.31
CA GLY A 114 26.78 -1.40 2.11
C GLY A 114 26.77 -2.36 0.92
N ASN A 115 25.88 -2.18 -0.07
CA ASN A 115 25.76 -3.07 -1.22
C ASN A 115 25.57 -4.56 -0.83
N PHE A 116 24.74 -4.82 0.17
CA PHE A 116 24.30 -6.14 0.62
C PHE A 116 22.90 -6.02 1.20
N GLY A 117 22.22 -7.15 1.36
CA GLY A 117 20.91 -7.20 2.00
C GLY A 117 20.80 -8.32 3.02
N PHE A 118 19.69 -8.27 3.76
CA PHE A 118 19.25 -9.35 4.65
C PHE A 118 17.82 -9.74 4.27
N LEU A 119 17.58 -11.03 4.16
CA LEU A 119 16.23 -11.55 4.06
C LEU A 119 15.71 -11.75 5.47
N ASP A 120 14.65 -11.01 5.84
CA ASP A 120 13.99 -11.14 7.11
C ASP A 120 12.86 -12.17 7.04
N ILE A 121 12.94 -13.18 7.90
CA ILE A 121 11.96 -14.27 7.98
C ILE A 121 11.37 -14.27 9.38
N LEU A 122 10.06 -14.20 9.47
CA LEU A 122 9.35 -14.12 10.75
C LEU A 122 9.70 -15.35 11.62
N GLY A 123 10.34 -15.08 12.78
CA GLY A 123 10.68 -16.12 13.76
C GLY A 123 11.97 -16.89 13.48
N GLU A 124 12.73 -16.54 12.44
CA GLU A 124 14.02 -17.15 12.10
C GLU A 124 15.16 -16.15 12.06
N HIS A 125 16.41 -16.67 11.96
CA HIS A 125 17.58 -15.83 11.73
C HIS A 125 17.60 -15.32 10.27
N SER A 126 17.90 -14.03 10.09
CA SER A 126 18.02 -13.39 8.77
C SER A 126 19.08 -14.09 7.91
N VAL A 127 18.86 -14.10 6.58
CA VAL A 127 19.81 -14.61 5.60
C VAL A 127 20.58 -13.44 5.00
N PHE A 128 21.91 -13.50 5.03
CA PHE A 128 22.77 -12.51 4.41
C PHE A 128 22.80 -12.69 2.88
N ILE A 129 22.61 -11.62 2.14
CA ILE A 129 22.62 -11.59 0.67
C ILE A 129 23.73 -10.63 0.22
N PRO A 130 24.86 -11.14 -0.32
CA PRO A 130 25.88 -10.29 -0.92
C PRO A 130 25.32 -9.47 -2.08
N GLY A 131 25.90 -8.28 -2.33
CA GLY A 131 25.45 -7.38 -3.39
C GLY A 131 25.40 -8.01 -4.79
N ALA A 132 26.37 -8.89 -5.10
CA ALA A 132 26.41 -9.62 -6.37
C ALA A 132 25.20 -10.59 -6.54
N TYR A 133 24.53 -10.95 -5.45
CA TYR A 133 23.39 -11.88 -5.43
C TYR A 133 22.06 -11.22 -5.12
N LEU A 134 22.01 -9.89 -5.08
CA LEU A 134 20.76 -9.15 -4.93
C LEU A 134 19.89 -9.16 -6.19
N ASN A 135 20.50 -9.46 -7.35
CA ASN A 135 19.83 -9.36 -8.64
C ASN A 135 19.20 -7.99 -8.83
N THR A 136 17.91 -7.94 -9.19
CA THR A 136 17.15 -6.70 -9.36
C THR A 136 16.36 -6.31 -8.11
N ALA A 137 16.57 -6.99 -6.96
CA ALA A 137 15.85 -6.70 -5.74
C ALA A 137 16.17 -5.30 -5.20
N MET A 138 15.15 -4.64 -4.69
CA MET A 138 15.26 -3.35 -4.01
C MET A 138 14.78 -3.48 -2.57
N ASN A 139 15.13 -2.50 -1.74
CA ASN A 139 14.78 -2.49 -0.33
C ASN A 139 13.26 -2.60 -0.12
N GLY A 140 12.85 -3.55 0.73
CA GLY A 140 11.45 -3.84 1.05
C GLY A 140 10.73 -4.75 0.05
N ASP A 141 11.40 -5.21 -1.03
CA ASP A 141 10.80 -6.18 -1.95
C ASP A 141 10.57 -7.53 -1.26
N THR A 142 9.47 -8.19 -1.60
CA THR A 142 9.30 -9.61 -1.25
C THR A 142 10.02 -10.47 -2.28
N VAL A 143 10.96 -11.27 -1.84
CA VAL A 143 11.85 -12.04 -2.71
C VAL A 143 11.81 -13.55 -2.40
N LEU A 144 12.22 -14.35 -3.39
CA LEU A 144 12.55 -15.76 -3.24
C LEU A 144 14.07 -15.88 -3.25
N VAL A 145 14.62 -16.46 -2.18
CA VAL A 145 16.06 -16.60 -1.96
C VAL A 145 16.44 -18.08 -1.93
N ARG A 146 17.49 -18.44 -2.65
CA ARG A 146 18.12 -19.75 -2.56
C ARG A 146 19.28 -19.68 -1.55
N ILE A 147 19.34 -20.62 -0.62
CA ILE A 147 20.45 -20.74 0.32
C ILE A 147 21.65 -21.31 -0.40
N LEU A 148 22.79 -20.59 -0.38
CA LEU A 148 24.06 -21.00 -0.96
C LEU A 148 24.96 -21.68 0.07
N LYS A 149 24.97 -21.12 1.30
CA LYS A 149 25.81 -21.63 2.39
C LYS A 149 25.04 -21.57 3.70
N GLU A 150 25.22 -22.59 4.51
CA GLU A 150 24.73 -22.65 5.87
C GLU A 150 25.87 -23.04 6.80
N SER A 151 26.17 -22.18 7.78
CA SER A 151 27.22 -22.47 8.77
C SER A 151 26.62 -23.19 9.95
N SER A 152 27.06 -24.42 10.18
CA SER A 152 26.64 -25.26 11.30
C SER A 152 27.03 -24.69 12.69
N SER A 153 28.09 -23.86 12.75
CA SER A 153 28.63 -23.31 13.99
C SER A 153 28.05 -21.96 14.40
N SER A 154 27.55 -21.13 13.44
CA SER A 154 27.15 -19.75 13.71
C SER A 154 25.70 -19.44 13.33
N LYS A 155 24.93 -20.40 12.81
CA LYS A 155 23.57 -20.21 12.25
C LYS A 155 23.51 -19.10 11.18
N LYS A 156 24.67 -18.67 10.63
CA LYS A 156 24.72 -17.67 9.56
C LYS A 156 24.44 -18.37 8.24
N ARG A 157 23.43 -17.88 7.54
CA ARG A 157 23.06 -18.34 6.20
C ARG A 157 23.44 -17.28 5.18
N GLU A 158 23.94 -17.69 4.03
CA GLU A 158 24.20 -16.84 2.87
C GLU A 158 23.33 -17.31 1.71
N GLY A 159 22.68 -16.40 1.02
CA GLY A 159 21.77 -16.72 -0.07
C GLY A 159 21.90 -15.80 -1.27
N GLU A 160 21.19 -16.17 -2.33
CA GLU A 160 21.00 -15.34 -3.54
C GLU A 160 19.52 -15.12 -3.82
N VAL A 161 19.15 -13.94 -4.26
CA VAL A 161 17.80 -13.65 -4.76
C VAL A 161 17.63 -14.36 -6.11
N VAL A 162 16.67 -15.27 -6.18
CA VAL A 162 16.34 -15.98 -7.42
C VAL A 162 15.21 -15.26 -8.16
N ASN A 163 14.26 -14.70 -7.42
CA ASN A 163 13.13 -13.98 -8.02
C ASN A 163 12.62 -12.89 -7.08
N VAL A 164 12.14 -11.80 -7.65
CA VAL A 164 11.37 -10.77 -6.93
C VAL A 164 9.90 -11.05 -7.12
N ILE A 165 9.26 -11.50 -6.04
CA ILE A 165 7.86 -11.94 -6.04
C ILE A 165 6.91 -10.75 -6.07
N LYS A 166 7.24 -9.73 -5.27
CA LYS A 166 6.44 -8.51 -5.16
C LYS A 166 7.34 -7.31 -4.97
N ARG A 167 7.15 -6.30 -5.78
CA ARG A 167 7.81 -5.01 -5.58
C ARG A 167 7.14 -4.26 -4.43
N ASN A 168 7.97 -3.72 -3.55
CA ASN A 168 7.50 -2.86 -2.48
C ASN A 168 7.03 -1.51 -3.03
N ARG A 169 7.71 -1.01 -4.07
CA ARG A 169 7.49 0.33 -4.63
C ARG A 169 7.53 0.31 -6.16
N GLU A 170 6.64 1.08 -6.77
CA GLU A 170 6.67 1.34 -8.22
C GLU A 170 7.42 2.63 -8.55
N ILE A 171 7.51 3.54 -7.58
CA ILE A 171 8.18 4.83 -7.72
C ILE A 171 9.44 4.82 -6.88
N ILE A 172 10.55 5.15 -7.51
CA ILE A 172 11.88 5.22 -6.90
C ILE A 172 12.37 6.65 -6.95
N VAL A 173 12.90 7.15 -5.84
CA VAL A 173 13.52 8.48 -5.77
C VAL A 173 15.04 8.36 -5.86
N GLY A 174 15.66 9.25 -6.65
CA GLY A 174 17.11 9.27 -6.80
C GLY A 174 17.61 10.58 -7.43
N ILE A 175 18.94 10.72 -7.47
CA ILE A 175 19.62 11.85 -8.10
C ILE A 175 19.71 11.61 -9.61
N PHE A 176 19.28 12.61 -10.36
CA PHE A 176 19.34 12.58 -11.82
C PHE A 176 20.70 13.07 -12.34
N GLU A 177 21.27 12.36 -13.29
CA GLU A 177 22.45 12.72 -14.06
C GLU A 177 22.12 12.72 -15.54
N HIS A 178 22.29 13.85 -16.20
CA HIS A 178 22.06 13.99 -17.64
C HIS A 178 23.27 13.59 -18.44
N ASN A 179 23.06 12.82 -19.53
CA ASN A 179 24.12 12.43 -20.47
C ASN A 179 23.62 12.63 -21.90
N LEU A 180 24.13 13.67 -22.59
CA LEU A 180 23.86 14.03 -23.99
C LEU A 180 22.42 13.80 -24.47
N SER A 181 22.00 12.54 -24.70
CA SER A 181 20.68 12.17 -25.24
C SER A 181 19.85 11.27 -24.34
N PHE A 182 20.26 11.02 -23.12
CA PHE A 182 19.56 10.21 -22.11
C PHE A 182 19.99 10.66 -20.71
N GLY A 183 19.48 10.05 -19.69
CA GLY A 183 19.91 10.27 -18.32
C GLY A 183 19.95 9.01 -17.52
N PHE A 184 20.52 9.12 -16.32
CA PHE A 184 20.46 8.09 -15.29
C PHE A 184 19.90 8.69 -14.01
N VAL A 185 19.20 7.86 -13.27
CA VAL A 185 18.82 8.18 -11.90
C VAL A 185 19.51 7.20 -10.98
N ARG A 186 20.21 7.74 -9.98
CA ARG A 186 20.91 6.95 -8.94
C ARG A 186 20.06 6.95 -7.67
N PRO A 187 19.39 5.85 -7.35
CA PRO A 187 18.70 5.70 -6.07
C PRO A 187 19.68 5.57 -4.92
N LYS A 188 19.29 6.03 -3.72
CA LYS A 188 20.17 5.98 -2.54
C LYS A 188 20.51 4.56 -2.08
N ASN A 189 19.53 3.65 -2.18
CA ASN A 189 19.62 2.26 -1.66
C ASN A 189 19.40 1.25 -2.79
N SER A 190 20.13 1.40 -3.90
CA SER A 190 20.11 0.47 -5.03
C SER A 190 21.52 0.22 -5.55
N THR A 191 21.73 -0.97 -6.05
CA THR A 191 23.00 -1.39 -6.68
C THR A 191 23.12 -0.96 -8.13
N SER A 192 22.01 -0.52 -8.75
CA SER A 192 21.96 -0.16 -10.17
C SER A 192 21.33 1.21 -10.39
N ASP A 193 21.94 1.97 -11.32
CA ASP A 193 21.36 3.19 -11.84
C ASP A 193 20.18 2.86 -12.77
N ILE A 194 19.16 3.71 -12.78
CA ILE A 194 17.98 3.57 -13.63
C ILE A 194 18.20 4.39 -14.89
N TYR A 195 18.11 3.77 -16.06
CA TYR A 195 18.18 4.43 -17.34
C TYR A 195 16.90 5.22 -17.66
N ILE A 196 17.06 6.50 -18.09
CA ILE A 196 15.95 7.38 -18.45
C ILE A 196 16.10 7.80 -19.92
N PRO A 197 15.23 7.31 -20.82
CA PRO A 197 15.19 7.76 -22.21
C PRO A 197 14.94 9.27 -22.31
N LYS A 198 15.51 9.91 -23.34
CA LYS A 198 15.40 11.37 -23.57
C LYS A 198 13.99 11.92 -23.46
N LYS A 199 13.00 11.22 -23.99
CA LYS A 199 11.58 11.63 -23.99
C LYS A 199 10.95 11.70 -22.60
N PHE A 200 11.56 11.05 -21.60
CA PHE A 200 11.05 10.90 -20.24
C PHE A 200 11.81 11.71 -19.18
N ILE A 201 12.76 12.55 -19.60
CA ILE A 201 13.58 13.40 -18.70
C ILE A 201 12.76 14.51 -18.03
N LYS A 202 11.65 14.96 -18.66
CA LYS A 202 10.72 16.00 -18.13
C LYS A 202 11.40 17.27 -17.61
N GLY A 203 12.50 17.69 -18.23
CA GLY A 203 13.20 18.92 -17.87
C GLY A 203 14.07 18.85 -16.62
N ALA A 204 14.32 17.67 -16.05
CA ALA A 204 15.24 17.46 -14.95
C ALA A 204 16.66 17.88 -15.32
N LYS A 205 17.38 18.48 -14.37
CA LYS A 205 18.77 18.91 -14.51
C LYS A 205 19.66 17.99 -13.68
N THR A 206 20.91 17.83 -14.11
CA THR A 206 21.89 17.07 -13.32
C THR A 206 21.98 17.63 -11.90
N GLY A 207 21.87 16.72 -10.94
CA GLY A 207 21.84 17.03 -9.51
C GLY A 207 20.44 17.14 -8.91
N ASP A 208 19.39 17.23 -9.72
CA ASP A 208 18.02 17.24 -9.20
C ASP A 208 17.65 15.89 -8.58
N LEU A 209 16.91 15.96 -7.49
CA LEU A 209 16.20 14.82 -6.93
C LEU A 209 14.92 14.61 -7.74
N VAL A 210 14.70 13.40 -8.22
CA VAL A 210 13.56 13.06 -9.08
C VAL A 210 12.86 11.79 -8.62
N ALA A 211 11.57 11.69 -8.87
CA ALA A 211 10.79 10.48 -8.70
C ALA A 211 10.63 9.80 -10.06
N VAL A 212 10.94 8.51 -10.12
CA VAL A 212 10.93 7.68 -11.34
C VAL A 212 9.97 6.53 -11.17
N LYS A 213 9.07 6.35 -12.12
CA LYS A 213 8.29 5.13 -12.26
C LYS A 213 9.10 4.14 -13.09
N ILE A 214 9.23 2.92 -12.59
CA ILE A 214 9.98 1.87 -13.28
C ILE A 214 9.07 1.15 -14.28
N ASP A 215 9.48 1.14 -15.55
CA ASP A 215 8.80 0.42 -16.63
C ASP A 215 9.43 -0.96 -16.86
N PHE A 216 10.75 -1.06 -16.65
CA PHE A 216 11.51 -2.30 -16.75
C PHE A 216 12.51 -2.38 -15.60
N TRP A 217 12.49 -3.48 -14.83
CA TRP A 217 13.29 -3.63 -13.60
C TRP A 217 14.74 -4.09 -13.84
N GLY A 218 15.11 -4.32 -15.06
CA GLY A 218 16.40 -4.87 -15.43
C GLY A 218 16.41 -6.40 -15.51
N ASP A 219 17.48 -6.91 -16.12
CA ASP A 219 17.83 -8.32 -16.21
C ASP A 219 19.37 -8.44 -16.24
N ASP A 220 19.91 -9.64 -16.45
CA ASP A 220 21.36 -9.88 -16.54
C ASP A 220 22.04 -9.06 -17.65
N ALA A 221 21.31 -8.65 -18.69
CA ALA A 221 21.84 -7.97 -19.86
C ALA A 221 21.58 -6.45 -19.84
N ARG A 222 20.52 -5.97 -19.14
CA ARG A 222 20.06 -4.59 -19.22
C ARG A 222 19.77 -4.02 -17.84
N LYS A 223 20.17 -2.76 -17.65
CA LYS A 223 19.85 -1.98 -16.45
C LYS A 223 18.33 -1.68 -16.36
N PRO A 224 17.81 -1.38 -15.17
CA PRO A 224 16.45 -0.86 -15.03
C PRO A 224 16.20 0.36 -15.90
N GLU A 225 14.97 0.49 -16.44
CA GLU A 225 14.52 1.61 -17.25
C GLU A 225 13.22 2.18 -16.69
N GLY A 226 13.05 3.51 -16.75
CA GLY A 226 11.85 4.14 -16.27
C GLY A 226 11.62 5.54 -16.82
N GLU A 227 10.55 6.18 -16.36
CA GLU A 227 10.21 7.56 -16.69
C GLU A 227 10.22 8.43 -15.43
N ILE A 228 10.76 9.65 -15.52
CA ILE A 228 10.62 10.66 -14.47
C ILE A 228 9.15 11.04 -14.37
N VAL A 229 8.51 10.79 -13.23
CA VAL A 229 7.11 11.20 -12.98
C VAL A 229 7.05 12.58 -12.35
N SER A 230 8.04 12.94 -11.53
CA SER A 230 8.15 14.26 -10.90
C SER A 230 9.61 14.69 -10.73
N VAL A 231 9.89 15.96 -11.00
CA VAL A 231 11.15 16.62 -10.62
C VAL A 231 10.91 17.28 -9.27
N LEU A 232 11.57 16.80 -8.22
CA LEU A 232 11.40 17.29 -6.85
C LEU A 232 12.21 18.56 -6.64
N GLY A 233 13.43 18.63 -7.22
CA GLY A 233 14.29 19.80 -7.17
C GLY A 233 15.65 19.54 -6.52
N ASN A 234 16.23 20.58 -5.93
CA ASN A 234 17.57 20.53 -5.34
C ASN A 234 17.55 19.69 -4.03
N PRO A 235 18.39 18.65 -3.90
CA PRO A 235 18.49 17.84 -2.68
C PRO A 235 19.02 18.59 -1.44
N GLN A 236 19.50 19.83 -1.59
CA GLN A 236 19.87 20.71 -0.45
C GLN A 236 18.64 21.42 0.16
N ASP A 237 17.50 21.39 -0.52
CA ASP A 237 16.25 22.00 -0.05
C ASP A 237 15.54 21.01 0.90
N THR A 238 15.22 21.49 2.12
CA THR A 238 14.56 20.70 3.16
C THR A 238 13.18 20.19 2.70
N GLU A 239 12.40 21.01 1.98
CA GLU A 239 11.10 20.63 1.43
C GLU A 239 11.23 19.48 0.42
N VAL A 240 12.25 19.53 -0.43
CA VAL A 240 12.56 18.49 -1.41
C VAL A 240 12.95 17.20 -0.71
N LEU A 241 13.76 17.28 0.34
CA LEU A 241 14.14 16.10 1.14
C LEU A 241 12.93 15.48 1.83
N ILE A 242 12.07 16.27 2.47
CA ILE A 242 10.84 15.79 3.12
C ILE A 242 9.94 15.11 2.08
N SER A 243 9.67 15.76 0.95
CA SER A 243 8.86 15.19 -0.13
C SER A 243 9.44 13.89 -0.65
N SER A 244 10.76 13.79 -0.74
CA SER A 244 11.43 12.55 -1.15
C SER A 244 11.28 11.41 -0.16
N LEU A 245 11.34 11.71 1.14
CA LEU A 245 11.10 10.73 2.20
C LEU A 245 9.67 10.20 2.14
N LEU A 246 8.69 11.08 2.02
CA LEU A 246 7.28 10.70 1.91
C LEU A 246 7.01 9.80 0.72
N LEU A 247 7.54 10.15 -0.46
CA LEU A 247 7.42 9.32 -1.66
C LEU A 247 8.12 7.97 -1.49
N ASN A 248 9.29 7.94 -0.85
CA ASN A 248 10.00 6.69 -0.56
C ASN A 248 9.26 5.79 0.42
N GLU A 249 8.50 6.34 1.34
CA GLU A 249 7.67 5.57 2.28
C GLU A 249 6.25 5.30 1.74
N GLY A 250 5.95 5.73 0.50
CA GLY A 250 4.63 5.58 -0.11
C GLY A 250 3.54 6.39 0.58
N ILE A 251 3.94 7.47 1.27
CA ILE A 251 3.04 8.35 2.01
C ILE A 251 2.50 9.42 1.08
N GLU A 252 1.19 9.45 0.92
CA GLU A 252 0.48 10.45 0.13
C GLU A 252 0.00 11.59 1.04
N GLU A 253 0.45 12.84 0.79
CA GLU A 253 -0.01 14.01 1.55
C GLU A 253 -1.47 14.35 1.25
N LYS A 254 -1.88 14.19 0.00
CA LYS A 254 -3.23 14.56 -0.46
C LYS A 254 -4.21 13.41 -0.26
N PHE A 255 -5.43 13.77 0.06
CA PHE A 255 -6.53 12.82 0.10
C PHE A 255 -7.09 12.56 -1.32
N PRO A 256 -7.55 11.32 -1.62
CA PRO A 256 -8.25 11.01 -2.86
C PRO A 256 -9.49 11.87 -3.07
N ASN A 257 -9.85 12.13 -4.33
CA ASN A 257 -11.04 12.93 -4.66
C ASN A 257 -12.35 12.33 -4.14
N GLU A 258 -12.43 11.00 -3.98
CA GLU A 258 -13.60 10.32 -3.42
C GLU A 258 -13.78 10.66 -1.95
N VAL A 259 -12.68 10.70 -1.18
CA VAL A 259 -12.67 11.12 0.22
C VAL A 259 -13.11 12.57 0.36
N LEU A 260 -12.58 13.47 -0.49
CA LEU A 260 -12.96 14.89 -0.46
C LEU A 260 -14.44 15.11 -0.80
N LYS A 261 -14.97 14.38 -1.76
CA LYS A 261 -16.40 14.42 -2.12
C LYS A 261 -17.32 13.88 -1.02
N GLU A 262 -16.85 12.93 -0.24
CA GLU A 262 -17.59 12.42 0.92
C GLU A 262 -17.53 13.43 2.05
N LEU A 263 -16.36 14.02 2.32
CA LEU A 263 -16.18 15.09 3.29
C LEU A 263 -17.09 16.32 3.05
N ASP A 264 -17.29 16.67 1.77
CA ASP A 264 -18.17 17.79 1.39
C ASP A 264 -19.67 17.55 1.69
N LYS A 265 -20.07 16.29 1.91
CA LYS A 265 -21.45 15.91 2.23
C LYS A 265 -21.72 15.82 3.74
N ILE A 266 -20.68 15.88 4.55
CA ILE A 266 -20.83 15.80 6.00
C ILE A 266 -21.50 17.06 6.49
N ASP A 267 -22.67 16.87 7.13
CA ASP A 267 -23.39 17.94 7.80
C ASP A 267 -22.64 18.34 9.08
N GLU A 268 -22.47 19.62 9.26
CA GLU A 268 -21.83 20.17 10.45
C GLU A 268 -22.86 20.46 11.56
N ASP A 269 -24.17 20.46 11.24
CA ASP A 269 -25.24 20.62 12.19
C ASP A 269 -25.67 19.25 12.76
N PHE A 270 -25.46 19.07 14.05
CA PHE A 270 -25.84 17.87 14.81
C PHE A 270 -27.03 18.15 15.78
N THR A 271 -27.75 19.24 15.59
CA THR A 271 -28.84 19.67 16.49
C THR A 271 -29.90 18.60 16.64
N ASP A 272 -30.24 17.90 15.57
CA ASP A 272 -31.26 16.84 15.57
C ASP A 272 -30.86 15.62 16.42
N GLU A 273 -29.58 15.42 16.65
CA GLU A 273 -29.04 14.29 17.43
C GLU A 273 -28.92 14.57 18.93
N LEU A 274 -29.02 15.84 19.34
CA LEU A 274 -28.89 16.21 20.76
C LEU A 274 -29.90 15.48 21.64
N SER A 275 -31.08 15.19 21.09
CA SER A 275 -32.14 14.45 21.81
C SER A 275 -31.77 13.02 22.17
N ASN A 276 -30.88 12.41 21.40
CA ASN A 276 -30.42 11.01 21.56
C ASN A 276 -29.11 10.90 22.35
N ARG A 277 -28.50 12.03 22.72
CA ARG A 277 -27.22 12.09 23.44
C ARG A 277 -27.44 12.55 24.88
N LYS A 278 -26.58 12.07 25.78
CA LYS A 278 -26.57 12.51 27.16
C LYS A 278 -25.89 13.89 27.25
N ASP A 279 -26.65 14.87 27.75
CA ASP A 279 -26.11 16.22 27.97
C ASP A 279 -25.18 16.24 29.19
N LEU A 280 -23.91 16.56 28.97
CA LEU A 280 -22.88 16.70 29.99
C LEU A 280 -22.36 18.13 30.09
N ARG A 281 -22.99 19.13 29.41
CA ARG A 281 -22.52 20.53 29.35
C ARG A 281 -22.50 21.23 30.70
N ASN A 282 -23.23 20.72 31.67
CA ASN A 282 -23.23 21.25 33.02
C ASN A 282 -22.12 20.70 33.95
N LEU A 283 -21.24 19.85 33.43
CA LEU A 283 -20.12 19.29 34.17
C LEU A 283 -18.83 20.03 33.83
N ASP A 284 -17.96 20.20 34.81
CA ASP A 284 -16.62 20.79 34.62
C ASP A 284 -15.69 19.76 33.96
N ILE A 285 -15.94 19.47 32.69
CA ILE A 285 -15.12 18.54 31.89
C ILE A 285 -13.91 19.31 31.38
N ILE A 286 -12.72 18.74 31.53
CA ILE A 286 -11.45 19.34 31.10
C ILE A 286 -10.69 18.43 30.16
N THR A 287 -9.93 19.02 29.23
CA THR A 287 -8.87 18.34 28.45
C THR A 287 -7.52 18.63 29.10
N ILE A 288 -6.57 17.70 28.98
CA ILE A 288 -5.21 17.84 29.54
C ILE A 288 -4.19 17.59 28.43
N ASP A 289 -3.96 18.63 27.64
CA ASP A 289 -3.13 18.59 26.43
C ASP A 289 -2.01 19.61 26.49
N GLY A 290 -1.03 19.51 25.60
CA GLY A 290 -0.04 20.54 25.39
C GLY A 290 -0.66 21.86 24.90
N ALA A 291 -0.02 22.99 25.20
CA ALA A 291 -0.54 24.32 24.86
C ALA A 291 -0.76 24.54 23.35
N ASP A 292 -0.07 23.81 22.50
CA ASP A 292 -0.10 23.84 21.04
C ASP A 292 -0.86 22.67 20.40
N ALA A 293 -1.47 21.79 21.21
CA ALA A 293 -2.28 20.68 20.73
C ALA A 293 -3.48 21.19 19.90
N LYS A 294 -3.70 20.55 18.75
CA LYS A 294 -4.79 20.89 17.82
C LYS A 294 -5.87 19.82 17.74
N ASP A 295 -5.55 18.63 18.16
CA ASP A 295 -6.36 17.42 18.19
C ASP A 295 -6.68 17.10 19.67
N LEU A 296 -7.81 17.61 20.14
CA LEU A 296 -8.31 17.35 21.50
C LEU A 296 -9.26 16.16 21.42
N ASP A 297 -8.74 14.95 21.58
CA ASP A 297 -9.49 13.72 21.33
C ASP A 297 -10.20 13.20 22.57
N ASP A 298 -9.73 13.55 23.77
CA ASP A 298 -10.29 13.09 25.03
C ASP A 298 -10.47 14.21 26.06
N ALA A 299 -11.42 14.00 26.95
CA ALA A 299 -11.69 14.88 28.08
C ALA A 299 -12.12 14.08 29.29
N VAL A 300 -11.85 14.61 30.47
CA VAL A 300 -12.11 13.93 31.73
C VAL A 300 -12.93 14.80 32.69
N TYR A 301 -13.74 14.13 33.49
CA TYR A 301 -14.44 14.72 34.64
C TYR A 301 -14.32 13.78 35.84
N VAL A 302 -14.02 14.31 37.00
CA VAL A 302 -13.92 13.54 38.24
C VAL A 302 -14.79 14.14 39.32
N GLU A 303 -15.63 13.32 39.92
CA GLU A 303 -16.48 13.68 41.07
C GLU A 303 -16.13 12.79 42.25
N LYS A 304 -15.78 13.41 43.39
CA LYS A 304 -15.54 12.68 44.66
C LYS A 304 -16.90 12.41 45.32
N LYS A 305 -17.15 11.14 45.65
CA LYS A 305 -18.26 10.69 46.47
C LYS A 305 -17.73 10.19 47.81
N GLU A 306 -18.59 9.89 48.77
CA GLU A 306 -18.21 9.56 50.16
C GLU A 306 -17.05 8.54 50.25
N ASP A 307 -17.17 7.41 49.58
CA ASP A 307 -16.23 6.27 49.62
C ASP A 307 -15.54 5.95 48.28
N ARG A 308 -15.84 6.72 47.22
CA ARG A 308 -15.38 6.45 45.87
C ARG A 308 -15.30 7.68 45.02
N TYR A 309 -14.68 7.54 43.84
CA TYR A 309 -14.66 8.55 42.79
C TYR A 309 -15.51 8.11 41.60
N LYS A 310 -16.21 9.04 41.00
CA LYS A 310 -16.82 8.85 39.68
C LYS A 310 -15.95 9.51 38.65
N LEU A 311 -15.47 8.73 37.67
CA LEU A 311 -14.72 9.20 36.53
C LEU A 311 -15.60 9.12 35.29
N ILE A 312 -15.65 10.19 34.51
CA ILE A 312 -16.20 10.22 33.16
C ILE A 312 -15.03 10.51 32.21
N VAL A 313 -14.85 9.66 31.20
CA VAL A 313 -13.94 9.87 30.09
C VAL A 313 -14.80 10.08 28.86
N SER A 314 -14.63 11.21 28.18
CA SER A 314 -15.33 11.54 26.96
C SER A 314 -14.34 11.50 25.82
N ILE A 315 -14.64 10.72 24.79
CA ILE A 315 -13.80 10.60 23.57
C ILE A 315 -14.57 11.22 22.42
N ALA A 316 -13.86 11.91 21.53
CA ALA A 316 -14.43 12.48 20.32
C ALA A 316 -15.12 11.39 19.48
N ASP A 317 -16.37 11.62 19.06
CA ASP A 317 -17.19 10.62 18.35
C ASP A 317 -16.84 10.60 16.85
N VAL A 318 -15.67 10.05 16.52
CA VAL A 318 -15.18 9.93 15.15
C VAL A 318 -16.11 9.07 14.30
N SER A 319 -16.71 8.03 14.89
CA SER A 319 -17.57 7.08 14.19
C SER A 319 -18.88 7.69 13.70
N HIS A 320 -19.30 8.80 14.28
CA HIS A 320 -20.45 9.58 13.81
C HIS A 320 -20.23 10.14 12.39
N TYR A 321 -19.01 10.57 12.09
CA TYR A 321 -18.66 11.18 10.82
C TYR A 321 -18.02 10.20 9.82
N VAL A 322 -17.36 9.16 10.32
CA VAL A 322 -16.64 8.17 9.52
C VAL A 322 -17.39 6.84 9.60
N GLY A 323 -18.32 6.62 8.66
CA GLY A 323 -19.09 5.39 8.59
C GLY A 323 -18.27 4.22 8.06
N GLU A 324 -18.58 3.00 8.51
CA GLU A 324 -17.92 1.78 8.04
C GLU A 324 -18.02 1.59 6.53
N ASN A 325 -16.94 1.14 5.91
CA ASN A 325 -16.83 0.86 4.46
C ASN A 325 -17.03 2.08 3.55
N THR A 326 -16.90 3.30 4.07
CA THR A 326 -16.90 4.53 3.29
C THR A 326 -15.51 4.81 2.69
N ALA A 327 -15.40 5.82 1.82
CA ALA A 327 -14.11 6.23 1.29
C ALA A 327 -13.21 6.84 2.39
N LEU A 328 -13.81 7.57 3.35
CA LEU A 328 -13.13 8.09 4.53
C LEU A 328 -12.58 6.97 5.41
N ASP A 329 -13.38 5.95 5.72
CA ASP A 329 -12.98 4.79 6.52
C ASP A 329 -11.83 4.01 5.86
N SER A 330 -11.98 3.72 4.57
CA SER A 330 -10.97 2.99 3.81
C SER A 330 -9.62 3.73 3.74
N GLU A 331 -9.64 5.06 3.57
CA GLU A 331 -8.44 5.88 3.54
C GLU A 331 -7.83 6.02 4.94
N ALA A 332 -8.64 6.18 5.99
CA ALA A 332 -8.17 6.22 7.37
C ALA A 332 -7.48 4.90 7.77
N LEU A 333 -8.09 3.76 7.40
CA LEU A 333 -7.49 2.44 7.62
C LEU A 333 -6.17 2.27 6.85
N LYS A 334 -6.10 2.74 5.60
CA LYS A 334 -4.87 2.71 4.78
C LYS A 334 -3.76 3.54 5.41
N ARG A 335 -4.07 4.74 5.94
CA ARG A 335 -3.09 5.63 6.60
C ARG A 335 -2.67 5.11 7.96
N GLY A 336 -3.57 4.54 8.73
CA GLY A 336 -3.34 3.93 10.04
C GLY A 336 -3.12 4.92 11.19
N ASN A 337 -2.42 6.03 10.95
CA ASN A 337 -2.16 7.10 11.93
C ASN A 337 -1.90 8.45 11.24
N SER A 338 -1.78 9.51 12.03
CA SER A 338 -1.23 10.79 11.59
C SER A 338 0.30 10.77 11.70
N ILE A 339 0.99 11.40 10.74
CA ILE A 339 2.45 11.47 10.68
C ILE A 339 2.88 12.89 10.99
N TYR A 340 3.65 13.05 12.07
CA TYR A 340 4.15 14.35 12.54
C TYR A 340 5.56 14.58 11.97
N LEU A 341 5.68 15.54 11.07
CA LEU A 341 6.96 16.01 10.53
C LEU A 341 7.43 17.24 11.29
N VAL A 342 8.65 17.68 11.02
CA VAL A 342 9.24 18.84 11.70
C VAL A 342 8.45 20.13 11.44
N ASP A 343 7.86 20.26 10.25
CA ASP A 343 7.22 21.49 9.74
C ASP A 343 5.71 21.35 9.54
N ARG A 344 5.20 20.11 9.46
CA ARG A 344 3.77 19.85 9.18
C ARG A 344 3.30 18.49 9.72
N VAL A 345 1.99 18.32 9.74
CA VAL A 345 1.34 17.04 10.04
C VAL A 345 0.62 16.56 8.79
N ILE A 346 0.84 15.29 8.45
CA ILE A 346 0.05 14.55 7.46
C ILE A 346 -1.01 13.78 8.24
N PRO A 347 -2.26 14.24 8.25
CA PRO A 347 -3.27 13.71 9.15
C PRO A 347 -3.86 12.39 8.61
N MET A 348 -4.27 11.50 9.53
CA MET A 348 -5.01 10.28 9.19
C MET A 348 -6.38 10.61 8.59
N LEU A 349 -7.07 11.60 9.14
CA LEU A 349 -8.34 12.12 8.64
C LEU A 349 -8.18 13.52 8.05
N PRO A 350 -9.00 13.93 7.05
CA PRO A 350 -8.96 15.28 6.52
C PRO A 350 -9.10 16.35 7.62
N ARG A 351 -8.37 17.45 7.50
CA ARG A 351 -8.31 18.51 8.52
C ARG A 351 -9.68 19.10 8.91
N LYS A 352 -10.66 19.08 8.00
CA LYS A 352 -12.03 19.49 8.32
C LYS A 352 -12.62 18.60 9.43
N LEU A 353 -12.30 17.31 9.44
CA LEU A 353 -12.68 16.39 10.51
C LEU A 353 -11.77 16.58 11.73
N SER A 354 -10.48 16.33 11.60
CA SER A 354 -9.55 16.27 12.73
C SER A 354 -9.41 17.59 13.49
N ASN A 355 -9.53 18.75 12.82
CA ASN A 355 -9.35 20.05 13.47
C ASN A 355 -10.66 20.71 13.92
N ASN A 356 -11.81 20.28 13.38
CA ASN A 356 -13.10 20.92 13.64
C ASN A 356 -14.15 19.97 14.21
N LEU A 357 -14.61 18.98 13.43
CA LEU A 357 -15.81 18.20 13.73
C LEU A 357 -15.58 17.10 14.77
N VAL A 358 -14.42 16.47 14.79
CA VAL A 358 -14.09 15.41 15.76
C VAL A 358 -13.19 15.88 16.89
N ARG A 359 -13.13 17.19 17.13
CA ARG A 359 -12.35 17.78 18.20
C ARG A 359 -13.26 18.21 19.36
N LEU A 360 -12.84 17.91 20.59
CA LEU A 360 -13.49 18.43 21.79
C LEU A 360 -13.14 19.93 21.94
N ILE A 361 -14.03 20.79 21.45
CA ILE A 361 -13.84 22.25 21.54
C ILE A 361 -14.66 22.76 22.69
N GLN A 362 -14.06 23.60 23.54
CA GLN A 362 -14.79 24.37 24.52
C GLN A 362 -15.63 25.44 23.81
N THR A 363 -16.89 25.13 23.53
CA THR A 363 -17.84 26.13 23.05
C THR A 363 -18.22 27.01 24.22
N LYS A 364 -17.77 28.25 24.21
CA LYS A 364 -18.44 29.30 24.98
C LYS A 364 -19.79 29.52 24.32
N ILE A 365 -20.83 28.90 24.88
CA ILE A 365 -22.19 29.36 24.62
C ILE A 365 -22.36 30.56 25.54
N ASN A 366 -22.41 31.77 24.95
CA ASN A 366 -22.82 32.97 25.64
C ASN A 366 -24.34 32.91 25.85
#